data_a5bc7e34354e0141d1c14de70c18dcac
#
_entry.id   a5bc7e34354e0141d1c14de70c18dcac
#
_cell.length_a   1.000
_cell.length_b   1.000
_cell.length_c   1.000
_cell.angle_alpha   90.00
_cell.angle_beta   90.00
_cell.angle_gamma   90.00
#
_symmetry.space_group_name_H-M   'P 1'
#
loop_
_entity.id
_entity.type
_entity.pdbx_description
1 polymer ?
#
loop_
_entity_poly.entity_id
_entity_poly.type
_entity_poly.pdbx_seq_one_letter_code
_entity_poly.pdbx_strand_id
1 'polypeptide(L)'
;MAFKTRITDLLDIEHPIIQGGMQGVGTAELASAVSNAGGLGILTALTQPTPEALRAEIERCAAMTQKPFGVNLTVFPTINSPDYKAYAQAIIDSGVKAVETAGTPAVQEIWAMLKPHGIRILHKCTSVRHAVSAEKRGVD
;
A
#
# COMPACT_ATOMS: atom_id res chain seq x y z
N MET A 1 -3.41 26.99 -0.87
CA MET A 1 -2.19 26.80 -1.70
C MET A 1 -1.73 25.35 -1.47
N ALA A 2 -1.83 24.50 -2.48
CA ALA A 2 -1.37 23.10 -2.35
C ALA A 2 0.16 23.04 -2.43
N PHE A 3 0.80 22.22 -1.58
CA PHE A 3 2.24 22.00 -1.63
C PHE A 3 2.54 20.98 -2.75
N LYS A 4 3.15 21.44 -3.83
CA LYS A 4 3.63 20.55 -4.88
C LYS A 4 4.99 19.94 -4.48
N THR A 5 5.05 18.63 -4.36
CA THR A 5 6.24 17.86 -3.97
C THR A 5 6.40 16.63 -4.85
N ARG A 6 7.59 15.97 -4.80
CA ARG A 6 7.78 14.68 -5.50
C ARG A 6 6.74 13.63 -5.07
N ILE A 7 6.33 13.62 -3.80
CA ILE A 7 5.33 12.68 -3.27
C ILE A 7 3.94 12.98 -3.84
N THR A 8 3.53 14.25 -3.91
CA THR A 8 2.23 14.60 -4.48
C THR A 8 2.15 14.26 -5.97
N ASP A 9 3.24 14.46 -6.71
CA ASP A 9 3.31 14.10 -8.14
C ASP A 9 3.36 12.57 -8.36
N LEU A 10 4.10 11.85 -7.50
CA LEU A 10 4.24 10.39 -7.60
C LEU A 10 2.91 9.66 -7.34
N LEU A 11 2.14 10.12 -6.37
CA LEU A 11 0.96 9.45 -5.86
C LEU A 11 -0.37 10.08 -6.33
N ASP A 12 -0.29 11.18 -7.10
CA ASP A 12 -1.45 11.97 -7.55
C ASP A 12 -2.36 12.41 -6.40
N ILE A 13 -1.74 12.93 -5.32
CA ILE A 13 -2.42 13.41 -4.12
C ILE A 13 -2.24 14.92 -3.95
N GLU A 14 -3.19 15.56 -3.26
CA GLU A 14 -3.21 17.02 -3.07
C GLU A 14 -2.23 17.48 -1.99
N HIS A 15 -2.10 16.70 -0.92
CA HIS A 15 -1.26 17.00 0.22
C HIS A 15 -0.19 15.91 0.39
N PRO A 16 1.08 16.24 0.73
CA PRO A 16 2.14 15.26 0.92
C PRO A 16 1.99 14.52 2.27
N ILE A 17 0.83 13.92 2.47
CA ILE A 17 0.45 13.21 3.69
C ILE A 17 0.01 11.80 3.31
N ILE A 18 0.64 10.80 3.94
CA ILE A 18 0.33 9.39 3.77
C ILE A 18 -0.06 8.82 5.12
N GLN A 19 -1.27 8.25 5.20
CA GLN A 19 -1.66 7.47 6.37
C GLN A 19 -1.05 6.09 6.26
N GLY A 20 -0.21 5.70 7.20
CA GLY A 20 0.42 4.38 7.19
C GLY A 20 -0.56 3.24 7.45
N GLY A 21 -0.23 2.04 6.97
CA GLY A 21 -0.99 0.84 7.30
C GLY A 21 -1.04 0.57 8.80
N MET A 22 -2.23 0.27 9.32
CA MET A 22 -2.49 0.01 10.74
C MET A 22 -3.39 -1.22 10.88
N GLN A 23 -2.86 -2.27 11.50
CA GLN A 23 -3.59 -3.53 11.74
C GLN A 23 -4.86 -3.26 12.53
N GLY A 24 -5.99 -3.77 12.04
CA GLY A 24 -7.31 -3.62 12.66
C GLY A 24 -7.96 -2.24 12.52
N VAL A 25 -7.24 -1.24 11.98
CA VAL A 25 -7.70 0.16 11.88
C VAL A 25 -7.73 0.66 10.44
N GLY A 26 -6.76 0.24 9.61
CA GLY A 26 -6.67 0.63 8.20
C GLY A 26 -7.77 -0.03 7.35
N THR A 27 -9.00 0.40 7.52
CA THR A 27 -10.20 -0.06 6.81
C THR A 27 -10.64 0.95 5.75
N ALA A 28 -11.64 0.60 4.95
CA ALA A 28 -12.17 1.45 3.89
C ALA A 28 -12.65 2.81 4.40
N GLU A 29 -13.23 2.87 5.60
CA GLU A 29 -13.69 4.12 6.21
C GLU A 29 -12.53 5.09 6.44
N LEU A 30 -11.45 4.63 7.07
CA LEU A 30 -10.30 5.47 7.35
C LEU A 30 -9.56 5.85 6.06
N ALA A 31 -9.29 4.87 5.21
CA ALA A 31 -8.55 5.10 3.97
C ALA A 31 -9.28 6.08 3.04
N SER A 32 -10.59 5.89 2.84
CA SER A 32 -11.40 6.80 2.01
C SER A 32 -11.49 8.21 2.60
N ALA A 33 -11.62 8.34 3.93
CA ALA A 33 -11.68 9.65 4.58
C ALA A 33 -10.37 10.43 4.38
N VAL A 34 -9.21 9.78 4.55
CA VAL A 34 -7.90 10.41 4.30
C VAL A 34 -7.73 10.78 2.83
N SER A 35 -8.11 9.89 1.90
CA SER A 35 -8.04 10.15 0.47
C SER A 35 -8.96 11.30 0.05
N ASN A 36 -10.18 11.34 0.56
CA ASN A 36 -11.13 12.44 0.31
C ASN A 36 -10.64 13.78 0.86
N ALA A 37 -9.83 13.77 1.92
CA ALA A 37 -9.16 14.95 2.47
C ALA A 37 -7.88 15.35 1.70
N GLY A 38 -7.53 14.64 0.62
CA GLY A 38 -6.41 14.99 -0.27
C GLY A 38 -5.06 14.34 0.08
N GLY A 39 -5.00 13.47 1.08
CA GLY A 39 -3.84 12.62 1.37
C GLY A 39 -3.89 11.27 0.65
N LEU A 40 -2.99 10.35 0.98
CA LEU A 40 -3.07 8.94 0.59
C LEU A 40 -3.58 8.10 1.76
N GLY A 41 -4.81 7.64 1.69
CA GLY A 41 -5.34 6.65 2.61
C GLY A 41 -4.80 5.26 2.29
N ILE A 42 -4.54 4.43 3.30
CA ILE A 42 -3.96 3.09 3.14
C ILE A 42 -4.82 2.05 3.84
N LEU A 43 -5.35 1.10 3.06
CA LEU A 43 -5.95 -0.13 3.58
C LEU A 43 -4.87 -1.05 4.13
N THR A 44 -5.13 -1.78 5.20
CA THR A 44 -4.20 -2.78 5.72
C THR A 44 -4.65 -4.18 5.32
N ALA A 45 -3.92 -4.79 4.39
CA ALA A 45 -4.32 -6.07 3.78
C ALA A 45 -4.56 -7.17 4.82
N LEU A 46 -3.65 -7.32 5.78
CA LEU A 46 -3.73 -8.41 6.77
C LEU A 46 -4.75 -8.15 7.90
N THR A 47 -5.48 -7.04 7.87
CA THR A 47 -6.71 -6.86 8.65
C THR A 47 -7.82 -7.75 8.09
N GLN A 48 -7.75 -8.06 6.81
CA GLN A 48 -8.70 -8.96 6.15
C GLN A 48 -8.21 -10.41 6.26
N PRO A 49 -9.08 -11.37 6.62
CA PRO A 49 -8.69 -12.75 6.89
C PRO A 49 -8.27 -13.53 5.65
N THR A 50 -8.70 -13.09 4.47
CA THR A 50 -8.39 -13.76 3.19
C THR A 50 -8.15 -12.74 2.06
N PRO A 51 -7.48 -13.14 0.97
CA PRO A 51 -7.34 -12.31 -0.23
C PRO A 51 -8.67 -11.86 -0.84
N GLU A 52 -9.70 -12.71 -0.78
CA GLU A 52 -11.07 -12.40 -1.26
C GLU A 52 -11.72 -11.31 -0.40
N ALA A 53 -11.56 -11.40 0.93
CA ALA A 53 -12.02 -10.37 1.84
C ALA A 53 -11.29 -9.04 1.61
N LEU A 54 -9.99 -9.08 1.27
CA LEU A 54 -9.25 -7.88 0.87
C LEU A 54 -9.82 -7.28 -0.42
N ARG A 55 -10.15 -8.06 -1.45
CA ARG A 55 -10.79 -7.55 -2.67
C ARG A 55 -12.08 -6.81 -2.36
N ALA A 56 -12.95 -7.43 -1.56
CA ALA A 56 -14.22 -6.80 -1.14
C ALA A 56 -13.97 -5.48 -0.38
N GLU A 57 -12.94 -5.42 0.46
CA GLU A 57 -12.59 -4.20 1.20
C GLU A 57 -12.02 -3.11 0.28
N ILE A 58 -11.24 -3.47 -0.75
CA ILE A 58 -10.75 -2.54 -1.78
C ILE A 58 -11.94 -1.99 -2.58
N GLU A 59 -12.87 -2.84 -3.02
CA GLU A 59 -14.08 -2.43 -3.73
C GLU A 59 -14.94 -1.49 -2.87
N ARG A 60 -15.08 -1.79 -1.58
CA ARG A 60 -15.79 -0.95 -0.63
C ARG A 60 -15.14 0.43 -0.49
N CYS A 61 -13.82 0.49 -0.41
CA CYS A 61 -13.07 1.75 -0.38
C CYS A 61 -13.27 2.53 -1.69
N ALA A 62 -13.17 1.88 -2.84
CA ALA A 62 -13.38 2.50 -4.15
C ALA A 62 -14.80 3.05 -4.33
N ALA A 63 -15.80 2.47 -3.67
CA ALA A 63 -17.16 3.02 -3.64
C ALA A 63 -17.29 4.29 -2.77
N MET A 64 -16.36 4.51 -1.82
CA MET A 64 -16.38 5.63 -0.86
C MET A 64 -15.51 6.81 -1.29
N THR A 65 -14.60 6.63 -2.27
CA THR A 65 -13.72 7.69 -2.76
C THR A 65 -13.39 7.54 -4.24
N GLN A 66 -13.28 8.68 -4.93
CA GLN A 66 -12.74 8.76 -6.29
C GLN A 66 -11.26 9.20 -6.30
N LYS A 67 -10.69 9.40 -5.11
CA LYS A 67 -9.29 9.84 -4.93
C LYS A 67 -8.36 8.63 -4.83
N PRO A 68 -7.05 8.79 -5.11
CA PRO A 68 -6.07 7.73 -4.92
C PRO A 68 -6.06 7.19 -3.49
N PHE A 69 -5.97 5.89 -3.35
CA PHE A 69 -5.67 5.20 -2.09
C PHE A 69 -4.73 4.02 -2.36
N GLY A 70 -4.11 3.52 -1.32
CA GLY A 70 -3.18 2.41 -1.41
C GLY A 70 -3.56 1.24 -0.49
N VAL A 71 -2.76 0.19 -0.57
CA VAL A 71 -2.88 -0.99 0.30
C VAL A 71 -1.54 -1.28 0.97
N ASN A 72 -1.54 -1.51 2.27
CA ASN A 72 -0.36 -1.99 2.99
C ASN A 72 -0.30 -3.52 2.96
N LEU A 73 0.87 -4.05 2.64
CA LEU A 73 1.19 -5.47 2.79
C LEU A 73 2.52 -5.63 3.53
N THR A 74 2.44 -5.99 4.80
CA THR A 74 3.61 -6.19 5.65
C THR A 74 4.01 -7.66 5.67
N VAL A 75 5.26 -7.96 5.32
CA VAL A 75 5.80 -9.32 5.19
C VAL A 75 6.72 -9.62 6.37
N PHE A 76 6.22 -10.36 7.35
CA PHE A 76 7.00 -10.84 8.48
C PHE A 76 7.01 -12.37 8.55
N PRO A 77 8.10 -12.98 9.03
CA PRO A 77 8.10 -14.40 9.35
C PRO A 77 7.16 -14.64 10.54
N THR A 78 6.18 -15.50 10.35
CA THR A 78 5.24 -15.92 11.39
C THR A 78 5.10 -17.44 11.36
N ILE A 79 4.65 -18.04 12.47
CA ILE A 79 4.44 -19.50 12.55
C ILE A 79 3.43 -19.95 11.50
N ASN A 80 2.36 -19.18 11.31
CA ASN A 80 1.35 -19.37 10.28
C ASN A 80 1.40 -18.19 9.31
N SER A 81 2.35 -18.21 8.38
CA SER A 81 2.49 -17.14 7.40
C SER A 81 1.28 -17.07 6.46
N PRO A 82 0.66 -15.90 6.28
CA PRO A 82 -0.32 -15.70 5.23
C PRO A 82 0.27 -16.01 3.85
N ASP A 83 -0.57 -16.37 2.90
CA ASP A 83 -0.16 -16.43 1.50
C ASP A 83 0.00 -15.00 0.94
N TYR A 84 1.14 -14.38 1.21
CA TYR A 84 1.45 -13.01 0.77
C TYR A 84 1.33 -12.83 -0.75
N LYS A 85 1.59 -13.89 -1.53
CA LYS A 85 1.48 -13.83 -3.00
C LYS A 85 0.02 -13.75 -3.43
N ALA A 86 -0.87 -14.51 -2.77
CA ALA A 86 -2.30 -14.42 -3.04
C ALA A 86 -2.86 -13.04 -2.66
N TYR A 87 -2.42 -12.43 -1.55
CA TYR A 87 -2.76 -11.05 -1.21
C TYR A 87 -2.23 -10.05 -2.25
N ALA A 88 -0.98 -10.20 -2.69
CA ALA A 88 -0.41 -9.34 -3.74
C ALA A 88 -1.19 -9.48 -5.06
N GLN A 89 -1.59 -10.70 -5.42
CA GLN A 89 -2.41 -10.93 -6.60
C GLN A 89 -3.79 -10.26 -6.48
N ALA A 90 -4.43 -10.34 -5.31
CA ALA A 90 -5.69 -9.65 -5.06
C ALA A 90 -5.57 -8.12 -5.24
N ILE A 91 -4.47 -7.53 -4.78
CA ILE A 91 -4.17 -6.11 -4.98
C ILE A 91 -4.01 -5.78 -6.47
N ILE A 92 -3.23 -6.58 -7.20
CA ILE A 92 -3.01 -6.41 -8.65
C ILE A 92 -4.34 -6.45 -9.41
N ASP A 93 -5.15 -7.47 -9.16
CA ASP A 93 -6.43 -7.68 -9.84
C ASP A 93 -7.44 -6.54 -9.55
N SER A 94 -7.33 -5.92 -8.38
CA SER A 94 -8.19 -4.80 -7.98
C SER A 94 -7.80 -3.45 -8.59
N GLY A 95 -6.66 -3.37 -9.30
CA GLY A 95 -6.21 -2.17 -10.00
C GLY A 95 -5.73 -1.02 -9.10
N VAL A 96 -5.42 -1.30 -7.85
CA VAL A 96 -4.83 -0.34 -6.90
C VAL A 96 -3.50 0.18 -7.44
N LYS A 97 -3.24 1.48 -7.28
CA LYS A 97 -2.08 2.15 -7.88
C LYS A 97 -0.89 2.33 -6.94
N ALA A 98 -1.08 2.18 -5.65
CA ALA A 98 -0.02 2.34 -4.66
C ALA A 98 -0.06 1.21 -3.62
N VAL A 99 1.11 0.67 -3.28
CA VAL A 99 1.26 -0.35 -2.24
C VAL A 99 2.33 0.09 -1.27
N GLU A 100 1.96 0.15 0.01
CA GLU A 100 2.91 0.33 1.09
C GLU A 100 3.38 -1.04 1.58
N THR A 101 4.67 -1.25 1.62
CA THR A 101 5.25 -2.50 2.12
C THR A 101 6.12 -2.26 3.35
N ALA A 102 6.27 -3.28 4.16
CA ALA A 102 7.21 -3.32 5.29
C ALA A 102 7.67 -4.76 5.51
N GLY A 103 8.76 -4.95 6.25
CA GLY A 103 9.16 -6.26 6.72
C GLY A 103 10.52 -6.73 6.23
N THR A 104 10.65 -8.05 6.11
CA THR A 104 11.90 -8.73 5.81
C THR A 104 12.28 -8.67 4.33
N PRO A 105 13.51 -9.07 3.94
CA PRO A 105 13.91 -9.15 2.53
C PRO A 105 13.00 -10.00 1.63
N ALA A 106 12.18 -10.90 2.19
CA ALA A 106 11.19 -11.67 1.43
C ALA A 106 10.15 -10.78 0.73
N VAL A 107 9.97 -9.54 1.16
CA VAL A 107 9.11 -8.54 0.49
C VAL A 107 9.53 -8.25 -0.95
N GLN A 108 10.77 -8.56 -1.34
CA GLN A 108 11.27 -8.35 -2.70
C GLN A 108 10.54 -9.20 -3.75
N GLU A 109 10.05 -10.38 -3.37
CA GLU A 109 9.21 -11.21 -4.24
C GLU A 109 7.88 -10.51 -4.55
N ILE A 110 7.32 -9.82 -3.55
CA ILE A 110 6.10 -9.03 -3.70
C ILE A 110 6.37 -7.84 -4.63
N TRP A 111 7.49 -7.11 -4.47
CA TRP A 111 7.85 -6.02 -5.38
C TRP A 111 7.97 -6.50 -6.83
N ALA A 112 8.58 -7.67 -7.05
CA ALA A 112 8.71 -8.26 -8.38
C ALA A 112 7.35 -8.56 -9.02
N MET A 113 6.34 -8.91 -8.22
CA MET A 113 4.97 -9.11 -8.71
C MET A 113 4.27 -7.79 -9.03
N LEU A 114 4.44 -6.75 -8.21
CA LEU A 114 3.73 -5.48 -8.33
C LEU A 114 4.23 -4.58 -9.49
N LYS A 115 5.56 -4.51 -9.66
CA LYS A 115 6.20 -3.61 -10.63
C LYS A 115 5.69 -3.72 -12.08
N PRO A 116 5.51 -4.92 -12.67
CA PRO A 116 5.04 -5.06 -14.05
C PRO A 116 3.66 -4.43 -14.30
N HIS A 117 2.89 -4.20 -13.22
CA HIS A 117 1.55 -3.62 -13.27
C HIS A 117 1.51 -2.10 -13.05
N GLY A 118 2.69 -1.45 -12.99
CA GLY A 118 2.79 -0.01 -12.80
C GLY A 118 2.34 0.49 -11.41
N ILE A 119 2.32 -0.42 -10.43
CA ILE A 119 1.95 -0.09 -9.05
C ILE A 119 3.13 0.61 -8.37
N ARG A 120 2.89 1.79 -7.77
CA ARG A 120 3.88 2.51 -6.97
C ARG A 120 4.15 1.79 -5.67
N ILE A 121 5.43 1.60 -5.35
CA ILE A 121 5.84 0.86 -4.16
C ILE A 121 6.47 1.82 -3.17
N LEU A 122 5.82 1.95 -2.02
CA LEU A 122 6.33 2.66 -0.85
C LEU A 122 6.86 1.62 0.13
N HIS A 123 8.09 1.79 0.64
CA HIS A 123 8.63 0.83 1.59
C HIS A 123 9.02 1.50 2.90
N LYS A 124 8.44 1.05 4.00
CA LYS A 124 8.80 1.52 5.34
C LYS A 124 10.15 0.96 5.76
N CYS A 125 11.10 1.85 5.97
CA CYS A 125 12.47 1.54 6.34
C CYS A 125 12.79 2.06 7.73
N THR A 126 13.61 1.33 8.47
CA THR A 126 14.03 1.69 9.83
C THR A 126 15.38 2.43 9.86
N SER A 127 16.03 2.59 8.73
CA SER A 127 17.32 3.29 8.61
C SER A 127 17.55 3.81 7.20
N VAL A 128 18.39 4.84 7.07
CA VAL A 128 18.83 5.38 5.77
C VAL A 128 19.45 4.28 4.89
N ARG A 129 20.27 3.40 5.47
CA ARG A 129 20.87 2.28 4.73
C ARG A 129 19.81 1.35 4.11
N HIS A 130 18.72 1.08 4.82
CA HIS A 130 17.62 0.27 4.30
C HIS A 130 16.87 1.00 3.19
N ALA A 131 16.63 2.31 3.34
CA ALA A 131 15.98 3.11 2.30
C ALA A 131 16.80 3.15 1.01
N VAL A 132 18.10 3.43 1.08
CA VAL A 132 19.02 3.40 -0.08
C VAL A 132 19.05 2.01 -0.73
N SER A 133 18.99 0.94 0.07
CA SER A 133 18.96 -0.43 -0.44
C SER A 133 17.64 -0.74 -1.16
N ALA A 134 16.51 -0.26 -0.65
CA ALA A 134 15.20 -0.43 -1.27
C ALA A 134 15.11 0.35 -2.59
N GLU A 135 15.53 1.61 -2.60
CA GLU A 135 15.59 2.45 -3.79
C GLU A 135 16.41 1.79 -4.92
N LYS A 136 17.62 1.27 -4.62
CA LYS A 136 18.45 0.54 -5.59
C LYS A 136 17.76 -0.71 -6.16
N ARG A 137 16.77 -1.26 -5.49
CA ARG A 137 15.95 -2.38 -5.94
C ARG A 137 14.67 -1.92 -6.64
N GLY A 138 14.52 -0.60 -6.85
CA GLY A 138 13.45 0.02 -7.64
C GLY A 138 12.14 0.17 -6.87
N VAL A 139 12.23 0.46 -5.59
CA VAL A 139 11.13 1.04 -4.82
C VAL A 139 11.04 2.54 -5.18
N ASP A 140 9.83 3.08 -5.33
CA ASP A 140 9.58 4.47 -5.72
C ASP A 140 9.79 5.43 -4.55
#